data_6ac98c624866ecbf563f31055c282ab3
#
_entry.id   6ac98c624866ecbf563f31055c282ab3
#
_cell.length_a   1.000
_cell.length_b   1.000
_cell.length_c   1.000
_cell.angle_alpha   90.00
_cell.angle_beta   90.00
_cell.angle_gamma   90.00
#
_symmetry.space_group_name_H-M   'P 1'
#
loop_
_entity.id
_entity.type
_entity.pdbx_description
1 polymer ?
#
loop_
_entity_poly.entity_id
_entity_poly.type
_entity_poly.pdbx_seq_one_letter_code
_entity_poly.pdbx_strand_id
1 'polypeptide(L)'
;MPYANPAQRIGKWKGEILSRAIPVEVLQIAGVQKAMPKNVSNTVVYRRWVPYNADKTTGVTNGVIPESTNGSRLIADRTANETAAANIVTTMLAGGAAASLLTEGTTPTADTMVAQDVTVTLAQYGCLYSFTDVQSDLGEDDIEDALKTQVAERIALVRELELYSKVRAATNQYFVNGSAINTINTSLTLNVLRKVARGLANNHAKKQTAILAPSANIGTKPIEAAYLVFCHTDIEADLRNTTNFPGYTPVAEYGSRKPLHENEIGSIESFRFIASPELVPYANGGAAAATYTAFETSGGTGINVYPVVVTGQEAYGTVALRGSNAFDLSVIPVGTKDKSDPLGQKGYVGAKFYASSAVLNQQWMAVIFTGASKL
;
A
#
# COMPACT_ATOMS: atom_id res chain seq x y z
N MET A 1 -25.38 12.41 -27.95
CA MET A 1 -24.65 13.66 -28.19
C MET A 1 -24.04 13.57 -29.56
N PRO A 2 -24.13 14.60 -30.42
CA PRO A 2 -23.47 14.57 -31.70
C PRO A 2 -21.97 14.52 -31.50
N TYR A 3 -21.32 13.58 -32.14
CA TYR A 3 -19.87 13.47 -32.23
C TYR A 3 -19.33 14.69 -32.96
N ALA A 4 -18.60 15.56 -32.29
CA ALA A 4 -17.86 16.62 -32.95
C ALA A 4 -16.62 15.98 -33.58
N ASN A 5 -16.60 15.77 -34.86
CA ASN A 5 -15.42 15.36 -35.62
C ASN A 5 -14.27 16.30 -35.28
N PRO A 6 -13.19 15.83 -34.65
CA PRO A 6 -12.03 16.67 -34.52
C PRO A 6 -11.52 17.02 -35.91
N ALA A 7 -11.19 18.28 -36.14
CA ALA A 7 -10.67 18.77 -37.42
C ALA A 7 -9.57 17.80 -37.91
N GLN A 8 -9.74 17.33 -39.18
CA GLN A 8 -8.79 16.42 -39.81
C GLN A 8 -7.37 16.95 -39.65
N ARG A 9 -6.58 16.29 -38.83
CA ARG A 9 -5.15 16.56 -38.76
C ARG A 9 -4.49 15.84 -39.93
N ILE A 10 -4.17 16.59 -40.95
CA ILE A 10 -3.33 16.14 -42.07
C ILE A 10 -1.90 15.93 -41.50
N GLY A 11 -1.64 14.75 -41.07
CA GLY A 11 -0.36 14.27 -40.57
C GLY A 11 -0.60 12.87 -40.08
N LYS A 12 -0.03 11.88 -40.76
CA LYS A 12 0.05 10.51 -40.23
C LYS A 12 0.73 10.58 -38.85
N TRP A 13 -0.08 10.81 -37.82
CA TRP A 13 0.27 10.34 -36.52
C TRP A 13 0.18 8.81 -36.61
N LYS A 14 1.32 8.17 -36.86
CA LYS A 14 1.50 6.86 -36.28
C LYS A 14 1.22 7.08 -34.82
N GLY A 15 0.02 6.72 -34.37
CA GLY A 15 -0.27 6.58 -32.98
C GLY A 15 0.68 5.51 -32.46
N GLU A 16 1.93 5.86 -32.15
CA GLU A 16 2.55 5.24 -31.03
C GLU A 16 1.59 5.58 -29.90
N ILE A 17 0.65 4.64 -29.69
CA ILE A 17 -0.09 4.55 -28.44
C ILE A 17 1.05 4.61 -27.44
N LEU A 18 1.28 5.81 -26.88
CA LEU A 18 2.11 5.93 -25.70
C LEU A 18 1.48 4.94 -24.73
N SER A 19 2.04 3.74 -24.70
CA SER A 19 1.77 2.81 -23.63
C SER A 19 2.24 3.56 -22.39
N ARG A 20 1.35 4.35 -21.82
CA ARG A 20 1.47 4.88 -20.48
C ARG A 20 1.32 3.69 -19.55
N ALA A 21 2.27 2.75 -19.66
CA ALA A 21 2.61 1.88 -18.57
C ALA A 21 3.28 2.74 -17.50
N ILE A 22 2.53 3.76 -17.03
CA ILE A 22 2.83 4.36 -15.73
C ILE A 22 2.69 3.17 -14.80
N PRO A 23 3.72 2.80 -14.03
CA PRO A 23 3.60 1.72 -13.06
C PRO A 23 2.63 2.16 -11.98
N VAL A 24 1.36 1.92 -12.24
CA VAL A 24 0.23 2.29 -11.36
C VAL A 24 0.26 1.42 -10.11
N GLU A 25 0.66 0.15 -10.25
CA GLU A 25 0.67 -0.83 -9.16
C GLU A 25 1.96 -0.73 -8.32
N VAL A 26 2.05 0.23 -7.43
CA VAL A 26 3.22 0.49 -6.59
C VAL A 26 3.18 -0.31 -5.28
N LEU A 27 2.02 -0.36 -4.61
CA LEU A 27 1.86 -1.08 -3.34
C LEU A 27 1.95 -2.60 -3.51
N GLN A 28 1.64 -3.13 -4.68
CA GLN A 28 1.66 -4.56 -4.95
C GLN A 28 3.06 -5.20 -4.77
N ILE A 29 4.13 -4.43 -4.87
CA ILE A 29 5.51 -4.94 -4.81
C ILE A 29 5.92 -5.47 -3.43
N ALA A 30 5.32 -4.98 -2.36
CA ALA A 30 5.67 -5.32 -0.96
C ALA A 30 4.66 -6.28 -0.32
N GLY A 31 3.51 -6.50 -0.93
CA GLY A 31 2.45 -7.36 -0.39
C GLY A 31 2.74 -8.85 -0.55
N VAL A 32 2.27 -9.65 0.42
CA VAL A 32 2.26 -11.12 0.28
C VAL A 32 1.17 -11.51 -0.70
N GLN A 33 1.53 -12.11 -1.82
CA GLN A 33 0.55 -12.58 -2.79
C GLN A 33 0.14 -14.02 -2.51
N LYS A 34 -1.17 -14.27 -2.47
CA LYS A 34 -1.74 -15.60 -2.35
C LYS A 34 -2.74 -15.85 -3.47
N ALA A 35 -2.52 -16.91 -4.22
CA ALA A 35 -3.44 -17.31 -5.27
C ALA A 35 -4.46 -18.31 -4.72
N MET A 36 -5.74 -18.00 -4.93
CA MET A 36 -6.83 -18.87 -4.53
C MET A 36 -7.19 -19.83 -5.69
N PRO A 37 -7.24 -21.16 -5.46
CA PRO A 37 -7.70 -22.09 -6.48
C PRO A 37 -9.19 -21.88 -6.78
N LYS A 38 -9.62 -22.18 -8.01
CA LYS A 38 -11.04 -22.14 -8.41
C LYS A 38 -11.85 -23.21 -7.69
N ASN A 39 -13.15 -22.95 -7.52
CA ASN A 39 -14.15 -23.90 -7.03
C ASN A 39 -13.92 -24.42 -5.60
N VAL A 40 -13.18 -23.68 -4.77
CA VAL A 40 -12.92 -24.08 -3.38
C VAL A 40 -13.74 -23.24 -2.41
N SER A 41 -13.65 -21.92 -2.49
CA SER A 41 -14.33 -20.98 -1.61
C SER A 41 -14.26 -19.57 -2.21
N ASN A 42 -14.96 -18.61 -1.64
CA ASN A 42 -14.80 -17.19 -1.89
C ASN A 42 -13.90 -16.50 -0.85
N THR A 43 -13.41 -17.25 0.15
CA THR A 43 -12.61 -16.72 1.25
C THR A 43 -11.26 -17.39 1.34
N VAL A 44 -10.23 -16.61 1.66
CA VAL A 44 -8.88 -17.08 1.95
C VAL A 44 -8.53 -16.70 3.38
N VAL A 45 -7.96 -17.65 4.10
CA VAL A 45 -7.50 -17.43 5.47
C VAL A 45 -5.98 -17.33 5.48
N TYR A 46 -5.48 -16.21 6.00
CA TYR A 46 -4.08 -16.05 6.37
C TYR A 46 -3.93 -16.38 7.84
N ARG A 47 -3.19 -17.44 8.14
CA ARG A 47 -2.93 -17.88 9.52
C ARG A 47 -1.56 -17.39 9.97
N ARG A 48 -1.53 -16.73 11.12
CA ARG A 48 -0.31 -16.31 11.80
C ARG A 48 -0.27 -16.99 13.18
N TRP A 49 0.86 -17.62 13.47
CA TRP A 49 1.11 -18.14 14.80
C TRP A 49 1.56 -17.00 15.72
N VAL A 50 0.91 -16.90 16.87
CA VAL A 50 1.25 -15.88 17.86
C VAL A 50 2.63 -16.23 18.45
N PRO A 51 3.60 -15.30 18.50
CA PRO A 51 4.89 -15.55 19.10
C PRO A 51 4.78 -15.97 20.57
N TYR A 52 5.73 -16.76 21.05
CA TYR A 52 5.75 -17.29 22.41
C TYR A 52 5.51 -16.22 23.48
N ASN A 53 6.15 -15.07 23.36
CA ASN A 53 6.08 -13.96 24.31
C ASN A 53 5.04 -12.90 23.95
N ALA A 54 3.95 -13.30 23.30
CA ALA A 54 2.86 -12.40 22.94
C ALA A 54 1.63 -12.66 23.80
N ASP A 55 0.85 -11.60 24.03
CA ASP A 55 -0.49 -11.75 24.58
C ASP A 55 -1.35 -12.58 23.62
N LYS A 56 -1.83 -13.73 24.07
CA LYS A 56 -2.61 -14.69 23.28
C LYS A 56 -3.96 -14.13 22.82
N THR A 57 -4.48 -13.11 23.51
CA THR A 57 -5.74 -12.46 23.19
C THR A 57 -5.59 -11.38 22.13
N THR A 58 -4.56 -10.52 22.27
CA THR A 58 -4.35 -9.36 21.39
C THR A 58 -3.29 -9.60 20.31
N GLY A 59 -2.47 -10.65 20.47
CA GLY A 59 -1.32 -10.92 19.61
C GLY A 59 -0.17 -9.90 19.78
N VAL A 60 -0.25 -9.06 20.79
CA VAL A 60 0.79 -8.10 21.14
C VAL A 60 1.89 -8.84 21.90
N THR A 61 3.14 -8.63 21.53
CA THR A 61 4.28 -9.24 22.20
C THR A 61 4.42 -8.69 23.61
N ASN A 62 4.42 -9.56 24.61
CA ASN A 62 4.64 -9.16 26.00
C ASN A 62 5.99 -8.42 26.12
N GLY A 63 6.00 -7.30 26.84
CA GLY A 63 7.16 -6.43 26.95
C GLY A 63 7.30 -5.38 25.86
N VAL A 64 6.47 -5.44 24.80
CA VAL A 64 6.25 -4.31 23.91
C VAL A 64 5.21 -3.43 24.59
N ILE A 65 5.63 -2.25 25.04
CA ILE A 65 4.69 -1.24 25.51
C ILE A 65 3.85 -0.83 24.30
N PRO A 66 2.51 -1.04 24.30
CA PRO A 66 1.69 -0.64 23.18
C PRO A 66 1.89 0.85 22.95
N GLU A 67 2.18 1.24 21.70
CA GLU A 67 2.20 2.64 21.36
C GLU A 67 0.79 3.20 21.52
N SER A 68 0.66 4.36 22.16
CA SER A 68 -0.62 5.05 22.19
C SER A 68 -1.05 5.37 20.77
N THR A 69 -2.35 5.60 20.58
CA THR A 69 -2.96 5.99 19.30
C THR A 69 -2.25 7.16 18.60
N ASN A 70 -1.41 7.91 19.31
CA ASN A 70 -0.62 9.03 18.80
C ASN A 70 0.81 8.64 18.39
N GLY A 71 1.13 7.35 18.30
CA GLY A 71 2.47 6.90 18.00
C GLY A 71 3.51 7.31 19.05
N SER A 72 3.07 7.83 20.18
CA SER A 72 3.89 8.13 21.34
C SER A 72 3.84 6.94 22.26
N ARG A 73 4.96 6.25 22.42
CA ARG A 73 5.14 5.43 23.61
C ARG A 73 4.97 6.34 24.80
N LEU A 74 3.91 6.16 25.56
CA LEU A 74 3.65 6.99 26.72
C LEU A 74 4.83 6.82 27.68
N ILE A 75 5.67 7.85 27.73
CA ILE A 75 6.68 7.98 28.78
C ILE A 75 5.98 7.96 30.14
N ALA A 76 4.73 8.40 30.20
CA ALA A 76 3.87 8.29 31.38
C ALA A 76 3.61 6.84 31.83
N ASP A 77 3.42 5.90 30.89
CA ASP A 77 3.30 4.48 31.25
C ASP A 77 4.65 3.91 31.71
N ARG A 78 5.73 4.50 31.27
CA ARG A 78 7.07 4.19 31.75
C ARG A 78 7.29 4.69 33.18
N THR A 79 6.85 5.91 33.52
CA THR A 79 6.98 6.50 34.85
C THR A 79 5.98 5.93 35.88
N ALA A 80 4.76 5.65 35.49
CA ALA A 80 3.81 4.91 36.35
C ALA A 80 4.24 3.47 36.58
N ASN A 81 5.01 2.89 35.67
CA ASN A 81 5.54 1.54 35.73
C ASN A 81 7.03 1.47 36.06
N GLU A 82 7.71 2.57 36.43
CA GLU A 82 9.10 2.44 36.91
C GLU A 82 9.20 1.70 38.24
N THR A 83 8.21 1.79 39.10
CA THR A 83 8.05 0.90 40.22
C THR A 83 7.66 -0.52 39.79
N ALA A 84 6.96 -0.65 38.66
CA ALA A 84 6.64 -1.92 38.00
C ALA A 84 7.74 -2.33 36.98
N ALA A 85 8.72 -1.49 36.62
CA ALA A 85 9.82 -1.86 35.75
C ALA A 85 10.76 -2.87 36.38
N ALA A 86 10.96 -2.78 37.68
CA ALA A 86 11.58 -3.87 38.46
C ALA A 86 10.70 -5.14 38.38
N ASN A 87 9.37 -4.99 38.41
CA ASN A 87 8.43 -6.11 38.27
C ASN A 87 8.35 -6.60 36.80
N ILE A 88 8.53 -5.75 35.80
CA ILE A 88 8.58 -6.16 34.39
C ILE A 88 9.81 -7.00 34.10
N VAL A 89 10.97 -6.61 34.58
CA VAL A 89 12.21 -7.40 34.45
C VAL A 89 12.07 -8.71 35.25
N THR A 90 11.50 -8.66 36.43
CA THR A 90 11.26 -9.86 37.26
C THR A 90 10.17 -10.74 36.63
N THR A 91 9.12 -10.16 36.04
CA THR A 91 8.06 -10.91 35.36
C THR A 91 8.54 -11.44 34.01
N MET A 92 9.40 -10.74 33.28
CA MET A 92 10.03 -11.27 32.05
C MET A 92 11.02 -12.40 32.37
N LEU A 93 11.80 -12.27 33.42
CA LEU A 93 12.66 -13.34 33.90
C LEU A 93 11.84 -14.51 34.45
N ALA A 94 10.81 -14.24 35.22
CA ALA A 94 9.92 -15.26 35.76
C ALA A 94 9.02 -15.91 34.69
N GLY A 95 8.53 -15.12 33.73
CA GLY A 95 7.69 -15.61 32.61
C GLY A 95 8.45 -16.18 31.42
N GLY A 96 9.74 -15.85 31.27
CA GLY A 96 10.58 -16.26 30.13
C GLY A 96 11.61 -17.32 30.53
N ALA A 97 12.76 -16.86 31.00
CA ALA A 97 13.88 -17.75 31.29
C ALA A 97 13.64 -18.63 32.53
N ALA A 98 13.09 -18.07 33.61
CA ALA A 98 12.82 -18.83 34.83
C ALA A 98 11.68 -19.84 34.68
N ALA A 99 10.64 -19.53 33.90
CA ALA A 99 9.57 -20.46 33.58
C ALA A 99 10.00 -21.60 32.66
N SER A 100 11.12 -21.42 31.95
CA SER A 100 11.71 -22.41 31.05
C SER A 100 12.83 -23.22 31.74
N LEU A 101 13.13 -22.94 33.02
CA LEU A 101 14.11 -23.69 33.79
C LEU A 101 13.55 -25.09 34.09
N LEU A 102 14.26 -26.11 33.68
CA LEU A 102 13.88 -27.49 33.92
C LEU A 102 14.41 -27.93 35.30
N THR A 103 13.52 -28.56 36.06
CA THR A 103 13.89 -29.23 37.32
C THR A 103 14.07 -30.72 37.03
N GLU A 104 15.17 -31.29 37.50
CA GLU A 104 15.49 -32.71 37.34
C GLU A 104 14.32 -33.58 37.87
N GLY A 105 13.89 -34.55 37.07
CA GLY A 105 12.85 -35.46 37.46
C GLY A 105 11.41 -34.92 37.38
N THR A 106 11.21 -33.67 36.97
CA THR A 106 9.87 -33.06 36.85
C THR A 106 9.53 -32.79 35.38
N THR A 107 8.38 -33.29 34.92
CA THR A 107 7.87 -33.00 33.59
C THR A 107 7.38 -31.54 33.50
N PRO A 108 7.92 -30.71 32.57
CA PRO A 108 7.46 -29.34 32.41
C PRO A 108 6.02 -29.26 31.90
N THR A 109 5.31 -28.20 32.29
CA THR A 109 3.96 -27.93 31.79
C THR A 109 4.03 -27.57 30.30
N ALA A 110 3.20 -28.23 29.51
CA ALA A 110 3.14 -27.95 28.06
C ALA A 110 2.52 -26.57 27.78
N ASP A 111 3.18 -25.78 26.97
CA ASP A 111 2.65 -24.52 26.46
C ASP A 111 1.66 -24.75 25.31
N THR A 112 0.65 -23.87 25.21
CA THR A 112 -0.32 -23.90 24.13
C THR A 112 0.04 -22.92 23.03
N MET A 113 0.00 -23.39 21.79
CA MET A 113 0.19 -22.58 20.61
C MET A 113 -1.14 -21.99 20.15
N VAL A 114 -1.17 -20.69 19.87
CA VAL A 114 -2.38 -19.98 19.42
C VAL A 114 -2.14 -19.40 18.01
N ALA A 115 -3.15 -19.56 17.15
CA ALA A 115 -3.16 -18.97 15.83
C ALA A 115 -4.13 -17.79 15.76
N GLN A 116 -3.76 -16.76 15.02
CA GLN A 116 -4.64 -15.68 14.60
C GLN A 116 -4.90 -15.80 13.10
N ASP A 117 -6.17 -15.81 12.74
CA ASP A 117 -6.62 -15.95 11.37
C ASP A 117 -7.18 -14.62 10.86
N VAL A 118 -6.65 -14.15 9.71
CA VAL A 118 -7.19 -13.03 8.97
C VAL A 118 -7.91 -13.56 7.74
N THR A 119 -9.23 -13.41 7.72
CA THR A 119 -10.07 -13.88 6.63
C THR A 119 -10.23 -12.78 5.59
N VAL A 120 -9.97 -13.11 4.33
CA VAL A 120 -10.09 -12.22 3.17
C VAL A 120 -11.10 -12.79 2.21
N THR A 121 -12.15 -12.03 1.90
CA THR A 121 -13.19 -12.43 0.94
C THR A 121 -12.91 -11.79 -0.41
N LEU A 122 -12.86 -12.57 -1.49
CA LEU A 122 -12.68 -12.09 -2.84
C LEU A 122 -13.89 -11.30 -3.31
N ALA A 123 -13.64 -10.14 -3.91
CA ALA A 123 -14.63 -9.34 -4.62
C ALA A 123 -14.38 -9.39 -6.13
N GLN A 124 -15.44 -9.33 -6.91
CA GLN A 124 -15.37 -9.25 -8.36
C GLN A 124 -15.45 -7.80 -8.81
N TYR A 125 -14.49 -7.39 -9.61
CA TYR A 125 -14.41 -6.08 -10.23
C TYR A 125 -14.51 -6.24 -11.75
N GLY A 126 -15.01 -5.21 -12.43
CA GLY A 126 -15.06 -5.21 -13.88
C GLY A 126 -15.22 -3.81 -14.45
N CYS A 127 -14.88 -3.68 -15.73
CA CYS A 127 -15.13 -2.49 -16.52
C CYS A 127 -15.60 -2.88 -17.92
N LEU A 128 -16.36 -2.01 -18.54
CA LEU A 128 -16.88 -2.19 -19.88
C LEU A 128 -16.84 -0.85 -20.63
N TYR A 129 -16.32 -0.89 -21.83
CA TYR A 129 -16.35 0.22 -22.79
C TYR A 129 -17.13 -0.21 -24.01
N SER A 130 -17.84 0.72 -24.62
CA SER A 130 -18.57 0.50 -25.88
C SER A 130 -18.08 1.46 -26.96
N PHE A 131 -18.05 1.00 -28.18
CA PHE A 131 -17.76 1.79 -29.37
C PHE A 131 -18.74 1.43 -30.47
N THR A 132 -18.85 2.26 -31.51
CA THR A 132 -19.79 2.09 -32.60
C THR A 132 -19.07 1.75 -33.91
N ASP A 133 -19.83 1.17 -34.85
CA ASP A 133 -19.39 0.89 -36.22
C ASP A 133 -18.86 2.15 -36.89
N VAL A 134 -19.60 3.25 -36.77
CA VAL A 134 -19.21 4.55 -37.34
C VAL A 134 -17.86 5.03 -36.80
N GLN A 135 -17.60 4.78 -35.52
CA GLN A 135 -16.27 5.13 -34.92
C GLN A 135 -15.17 4.23 -35.44
N SER A 136 -15.47 2.94 -35.68
CA SER A 136 -14.50 1.97 -36.18
C SER A 136 -14.23 2.16 -37.68
N ASP A 137 -15.27 2.43 -38.46
CA ASP A 137 -15.18 2.46 -39.94
C ASP A 137 -14.72 3.82 -40.47
N LEU A 138 -15.10 4.91 -39.81
CA LEU A 138 -14.77 6.28 -40.22
C LEU A 138 -13.69 6.93 -39.35
N GLY A 139 -13.31 6.33 -38.24
CA GLY A 139 -12.22 6.78 -37.38
C GLY A 139 -10.84 6.50 -38.02
N GLU A 140 -9.92 7.41 -37.89
CA GLU A 140 -8.52 7.25 -38.36
C GLU A 140 -7.69 6.36 -37.43
N ASP A 141 -8.14 6.22 -36.16
CA ASP A 141 -7.42 5.52 -35.10
C ASP A 141 -8.02 4.11 -34.87
N ASP A 142 -7.17 3.16 -34.48
CA ASP A 142 -7.59 1.84 -34.01
C ASP A 142 -8.19 1.94 -32.60
N ILE A 143 -9.50 2.14 -32.55
CA ILE A 143 -10.23 2.34 -31.30
C ILE A 143 -10.24 1.07 -30.45
N GLU A 144 -10.28 -0.11 -31.05
CA GLU A 144 -10.32 -1.37 -30.30
C GLU A 144 -9.07 -1.61 -29.48
N ASP A 145 -7.89 -1.38 -30.06
CA ASP A 145 -6.61 -1.56 -29.35
C ASP A 145 -6.38 -0.44 -28.31
N ALA A 146 -6.82 0.78 -28.60
CA ALA A 146 -6.79 1.86 -27.62
C ALA A 146 -7.67 1.54 -26.40
N LEU A 147 -8.87 0.97 -26.59
CA LEU A 147 -9.76 0.57 -25.51
C LEU A 147 -9.21 -0.61 -24.70
N LYS A 148 -8.54 -1.59 -25.34
CA LYS A 148 -7.86 -2.68 -24.62
C LYS A 148 -6.80 -2.14 -23.67
N THR A 149 -6.01 -1.15 -24.11
CA THR A 149 -5.01 -0.50 -23.26
C THR A 149 -5.64 0.23 -22.10
N GLN A 150 -6.71 1.00 -22.33
CA GLN A 150 -7.45 1.69 -21.26
C GLN A 150 -8.09 0.74 -20.25
N VAL A 151 -8.59 -0.41 -20.71
CA VAL A 151 -9.12 -1.45 -19.81
C VAL A 151 -8.00 -1.98 -18.90
N ALA A 152 -6.81 -2.22 -19.44
CA ALA A 152 -5.67 -2.71 -18.65
C ALA A 152 -5.20 -1.68 -17.59
N GLU A 153 -5.08 -0.40 -17.97
CA GLU A 153 -4.75 0.69 -17.05
C GLU A 153 -5.81 0.82 -15.93
N ARG A 154 -7.09 0.76 -16.28
CA ARG A 154 -8.18 0.84 -15.31
C ARG A 154 -8.18 -0.31 -14.30
N ILE A 155 -7.81 -1.52 -14.73
CA ILE A 155 -7.71 -2.68 -13.83
C ILE A 155 -6.57 -2.49 -12.84
N ALA A 156 -5.40 -2.07 -13.32
CA ALA A 156 -4.25 -1.78 -12.47
C ALA A 156 -4.60 -0.72 -11.42
N LEU A 157 -5.26 0.36 -11.84
CA LEU A 157 -5.72 1.42 -10.94
C LEU A 157 -6.71 0.91 -9.89
N VAL A 158 -7.71 0.11 -10.28
CA VAL A 158 -8.70 -0.43 -9.34
C VAL A 158 -8.05 -1.34 -8.30
N ARG A 159 -7.09 -2.17 -8.71
CA ARG A 159 -6.34 -3.04 -7.78
C ARG A 159 -5.50 -2.23 -6.80
N GLU A 160 -4.83 -1.19 -7.28
CA GLU A 160 -4.02 -0.31 -6.43
C GLU A 160 -4.88 0.47 -5.43
N LEU A 161 -5.99 1.06 -5.89
CA LEU A 161 -6.90 1.80 -5.02
C LEU A 161 -7.62 0.90 -3.99
N GLU A 162 -7.96 -0.34 -4.36
CA GLU A 162 -8.52 -1.31 -3.41
C GLU A 162 -7.52 -1.59 -2.28
N LEU A 163 -6.27 -1.91 -2.64
CA LEU A 163 -5.20 -2.15 -1.67
C LEU A 163 -4.92 -0.90 -0.83
N TYR A 164 -4.81 0.26 -1.46
CA TYR A 164 -4.57 1.53 -0.77
C TYR A 164 -5.67 1.85 0.25
N SER A 165 -6.93 1.60 -0.09
CA SER A 165 -8.06 1.83 0.81
C SER A 165 -7.94 1.05 2.13
N LYS A 166 -7.40 -0.17 2.08
CA LYS A 166 -7.17 -1.03 3.25
C LYS A 166 -5.94 -0.62 4.04
N VAL A 167 -4.85 -0.34 3.33
CA VAL A 167 -3.56 -0.02 3.94
C VAL A 167 -3.59 1.32 4.66
N ARG A 168 -4.19 2.37 4.06
CA ARG A 168 -4.31 3.69 4.69
C ARG A 168 -5.20 3.70 5.94
N ALA A 169 -6.10 2.71 6.08
CA ALA A 169 -6.98 2.54 7.23
C ALA A 169 -6.35 1.71 8.35
N ALA A 170 -5.05 1.41 8.28
CA ALA A 170 -4.34 0.67 9.33
C ALA A 170 -4.42 1.38 10.68
N THR A 171 -4.43 0.58 11.75
CA THR A 171 -4.61 1.08 13.12
C THR A 171 -3.36 1.70 13.73
N ASN A 172 -2.16 1.33 13.24
CA ASN A 172 -0.90 1.88 13.70
C ASN A 172 -0.63 3.22 13.00
N GLN A 173 -1.15 4.30 13.56
CA GLN A 173 -1.16 5.64 12.98
C GLN A 173 -0.20 6.56 13.71
N TYR A 174 0.54 7.36 12.95
CA TYR A 174 1.44 8.39 13.41
C TYR A 174 1.03 9.74 12.82
N PHE A 175 1.06 10.77 13.63
CA PHE A 175 0.82 12.14 13.19
C PHE A 175 2.12 12.92 13.27
N VAL A 176 2.42 13.73 12.26
CA VAL A 176 3.62 14.58 12.28
C VAL A 176 3.53 15.58 13.43
N ASN A 177 2.32 16.10 13.66
CA ASN A 177 1.98 16.93 14.82
C ASN A 177 0.54 16.67 15.26
N GLY A 178 0.21 17.02 16.49
CA GLY A 178 -1.12 16.79 17.05
C GLY A 178 -1.47 15.31 17.25
N SER A 179 -2.77 15.03 17.31
CA SER A 179 -3.33 13.70 17.60
C SER A 179 -4.44 13.26 16.64
N ALA A 180 -4.75 14.09 15.65
CA ALA A 180 -5.82 13.84 14.69
C ALA A 180 -5.47 14.47 13.33
N ILE A 181 -6.10 13.97 12.27
CA ILE A 181 -5.86 14.45 10.90
C ILE A 181 -6.13 15.95 10.78
N ASN A 182 -7.19 16.45 11.39
CA ASN A 182 -7.60 17.87 11.33
C ASN A 182 -6.64 18.84 12.04
N THR A 183 -5.66 18.35 12.78
CA THR A 183 -4.67 19.18 13.48
C THR A 183 -3.34 19.29 12.73
N ILE A 184 -3.17 18.55 11.63
CA ILE A 184 -1.92 18.51 10.88
C ILE A 184 -1.68 19.85 10.19
N ASN A 185 -0.48 20.42 10.44
CA ASN A 185 -0.03 21.70 9.90
C ASN A 185 1.48 21.75 9.62
N THR A 186 2.14 20.58 9.59
CA THR A 186 3.59 20.46 9.37
C THR A 186 3.89 19.40 8.34
N SER A 187 5.03 19.53 7.65
CA SER A 187 5.56 18.51 6.75
C SER A 187 6.29 17.39 7.49
N LEU A 188 6.54 16.29 6.79
CA LEU A 188 7.26 15.14 7.31
C LEU A 188 8.70 15.53 7.71
N THR A 189 9.21 14.92 8.77
CA THR A 189 10.60 15.10 9.25
C THR A 189 11.26 13.77 9.54
N LEU A 190 12.60 13.74 9.50
CA LEU A 190 13.39 12.53 9.81
C LEU A 190 13.13 12.00 11.23
N ASN A 191 12.86 12.88 12.18
CA ASN A 191 12.56 12.45 13.56
C ASN A 191 11.29 11.62 13.66
N VAL A 192 10.27 11.92 12.85
CA VAL A 192 9.04 11.13 12.79
C VAL A 192 9.32 9.75 12.19
N LEU A 193 10.12 9.69 11.11
CA LEU A 193 10.53 8.40 10.54
C LEU A 193 11.33 7.54 11.53
N ARG A 194 12.26 8.13 12.26
CA ARG A 194 13.02 7.44 13.32
C ARG A 194 12.11 6.91 14.43
N LYS A 195 11.07 7.68 14.78
CA LYS A 195 10.05 7.24 15.75
C LYS A 195 9.29 6.02 15.23
N VAL A 196 8.89 6.03 13.96
CA VAL A 196 8.25 4.89 13.30
C VAL A 196 9.19 3.69 13.22
N ALA A 197 10.45 3.88 12.79
CA ALA A 197 11.45 2.81 12.74
C ALA A 197 11.62 2.12 14.10
N ARG A 198 11.69 2.92 15.17
CA ARG A 198 11.75 2.40 16.54
C ARG A 198 10.49 1.61 16.91
N GLY A 199 9.31 2.11 16.55
CA GLY A 199 8.03 1.42 16.78
C GLY A 199 7.98 0.06 16.07
N LEU A 200 8.32 0.05 14.78
CA LEU A 200 8.38 -1.19 14.00
C LEU A 200 9.43 -2.18 14.54
N ALA A 201 10.62 -1.71 14.89
CA ALA A 201 11.68 -2.55 15.47
C ALA A 201 11.27 -3.15 16.82
N ASN A 202 10.57 -2.39 17.65
CA ASN A 202 10.06 -2.88 18.94
C ASN A 202 8.95 -3.94 18.76
N ASN A 203 8.24 -3.90 17.66
CA ASN A 203 7.24 -4.91 17.28
C ASN A 203 7.86 -6.07 16.50
N HIS A 204 9.19 -6.15 16.44
CA HIS A 204 9.92 -7.17 15.70
C HIS A 204 9.54 -7.23 14.22
N ALA A 205 9.15 -6.09 13.62
CA ALA A 205 8.87 -6.00 12.20
C ALA A 205 10.13 -6.28 11.39
N LYS A 206 10.05 -7.27 10.52
CA LYS A 206 11.16 -7.60 9.61
C LYS A 206 11.24 -6.58 8.49
N LYS A 207 12.46 -6.17 8.13
CA LYS A 207 12.69 -5.35 6.95
C LYS A 207 12.45 -6.17 5.69
N GLN A 208 12.03 -5.50 4.63
CA GLN A 208 11.91 -6.13 3.31
C GLN A 208 13.30 -6.50 2.78
N THR A 209 13.48 -7.75 2.39
CA THR A 209 14.71 -8.28 1.79
C THR A 209 14.49 -8.77 0.37
N ALA A 210 13.25 -8.84 -0.07
CA ALA A 210 12.86 -9.20 -1.43
C ALA A 210 11.59 -8.44 -1.84
N ILE A 211 11.49 -8.11 -3.10
CA ILE A 211 10.30 -7.53 -3.73
C ILE A 211 9.84 -8.42 -4.87
N LEU A 212 8.57 -8.28 -5.27
CA LEU A 212 8.07 -8.93 -6.48
C LEU A 212 8.73 -8.31 -7.72
N ALA A 213 9.27 -9.15 -8.58
CA ALA A 213 9.81 -8.71 -9.85
C ALA A 213 8.67 -8.44 -10.83
N PRO A 214 8.69 -7.34 -11.58
CA PRO A 214 7.74 -7.10 -12.66
C PRO A 214 8.06 -8.05 -13.83
N SER A 215 7.45 -9.24 -13.81
CA SER A 215 7.63 -10.24 -14.89
C SER A 215 6.37 -11.08 -15.05
N ALA A 216 6.20 -11.69 -16.22
CA ALA A 216 5.10 -12.61 -16.50
C ALA A 216 5.09 -13.83 -15.58
N ASN A 217 6.25 -14.21 -15.04
CA ASN A 217 6.40 -15.24 -14.03
C ASN A 217 6.56 -14.57 -12.66
N ILE A 218 5.75 -14.98 -11.69
CA ILE A 218 5.84 -14.50 -10.32
C ILE A 218 7.22 -14.88 -9.77
N GLY A 219 8.11 -13.90 -9.71
CA GLY A 219 9.46 -14.04 -9.19
C GLY A 219 9.75 -13.00 -8.11
N THR A 220 10.70 -13.29 -7.23
CA THR A 220 11.19 -12.33 -6.23
C THR A 220 12.59 -11.86 -6.60
N LYS A 221 12.84 -10.56 -6.42
CA LYS A 221 14.16 -9.96 -6.57
C LYS A 221 14.70 -9.64 -5.18
N PRO A 222 15.89 -10.15 -4.79
CA PRO A 222 16.51 -9.79 -3.51
C PRO A 222 16.91 -8.31 -3.51
N ILE A 223 16.73 -7.67 -2.37
CA ILE A 223 17.07 -6.27 -2.12
C ILE A 223 17.83 -6.11 -0.80
N GLU A 224 18.48 -4.97 -0.64
CA GLU A 224 19.04 -4.58 0.66
C GLU A 224 17.91 -4.40 1.68
N ALA A 225 18.13 -4.87 2.91
CA ALA A 225 17.12 -4.86 3.97
C ALA A 225 16.68 -3.43 4.32
N ALA A 226 15.46 -3.07 3.97
CA ALA A 226 14.89 -1.75 4.24
C ALA A 226 13.39 -1.83 4.53
N TYR A 227 12.85 -0.81 5.18
CA TYR A 227 11.41 -0.56 5.20
C TYR A 227 11.03 0.19 3.93
N LEU A 228 9.98 -0.24 3.24
CA LEU A 228 9.45 0.47 2.09
C LEU A 228 8.47 1.54 2.54
N VAL A 229 8.63 2.72 1.98
CA VAL A 229 7.79 3.88 2.26
C VAL A 229 7.08 4.29 0.97
N PHE A 230 5.77 4.24 0.98
CA PHE A 230 4.93 4.65 -0.13
C PHE A 230 4.34 6.01 0.17
N CYS A 231 4.54 6.97 -0.69
CA CYS A 231 4.08 8.33 -0.52
C CYS A 231 3.54 8.94 -1.81
N HIS A 232 2.78 10.03 -1.68
CA HIS A 232 2.37 10.82 -2.84
C HIS A 232 3.54 11.63 -3.40
N THR A 233 3.49 11.95 -4.68
CA THR A 233 4.54 12.73 -5.36
C THR A 233 4.76 14.11 -4.76
N ASP A 234 3.74 14.75 -4.21
CA ASP A 234 3.84 16.08 -3.58
C ASP A 234 4.79 16.13 -2.37
N ILE A 235 5.06 14.98 -1.76
CA ILE A 235 5.98 14.88 -0.60
C ILE A 235 7.45 14.90 -1.05
N GLU A 236 7.73 14.66 -2.32
CA GLU A 236 9.12 14.57 -2.83
C GLU A 236 9.93 15.82 -2.52
N ALA A 237 9.33 17.01 -2.66
CA ALA A 237 10.01 18.26 -2.38
C ALA A 237 10.43 18.39 -0.90
N ASP A 238 9.58 17.98 0.01
CA ASP A 238 9.88 17.96 1.43
C ASP A 238 10.98 16.96 1.79
N LEU A 239 11.03 15.80 1.13
CA LEU A 239 12.08 14.80 1.30
C LEU A 239 13.45 15.30 0.83
N ARG A 240 13.49 16.10 -0.24
CA ARG A 240 14.71 16.71 -0.75
C ARG A 240 15.20 17.92 0.09
N ASN A 241 14.39 18.38 1.04
CA ASN A 241 14.77 19.46 1.92
C ASN A 241 15.78 18.96 2.98
N THR A 242 17.03 19.37 2.85
CA THR A 242 18.15 18.97 3.71
C THR A 242 17.97 19.36 5.18
N THR A 243 17.14 20.38 5.47
CA THR A 243 16.83 20.78 6.84
C THR A 243 15.95 19.74 7.53
N ASN A 244 14.95 19.20 6.82
CA ASN A 244 14.03 18.20 7.35
C ASN A 244 14.61 16.77 7.26
N PHE A 245 15.40 16.50 6.21
CA PHE A 245 15.97 15.21 5.90
C PHE A 245 17.49 15.26 5.64
N PRO A 246 18.30 15.54 6.66
CA PRO A 246 19.76 15.49 6.52
C PRO A 246 20.21 14.06 6.21
N GLY A 247 20.94 13.90 5.09
CA GLY A 247 21.42 12.61 4.63
C GLY A 247 20.46 11.82 3.72
N TYR A 248 19.44 12.48 3.19
CA TYR A 248 18.64 11.90 2.11
C TYR A 248 19.50 11.71 0.86
N THR A 249 19.45 10.49 0.30
CA THR A 249 20.21 10.11 -0.89
C THR A 249 19.22 9.87 -2.04
N PRO A 250 19.19 10.75 -3.06
CA PRO A 250 18.35 10.54 -4.24
C PRO A 250 18.85 9.35 -5.06
N VAL A 251 17.97 8.76 -5.87
CA VAL A 251 18.31 7.59 -6.72
C VAL A 251 19.50 7.84 -7.62
N ALA A 252 19.70 9.07 -8.11
CA ALA A 252 20.82 9.44 -8.95
C ALA A 252 22.19 9.28 -8.26
N GLU A 253 22.23 9.30 -6.94
CA GLU A 253 23.44 9.21 -6.12
C GLU A 253 23.68 7.82 -5.52
N TYR A 254 22.90 6.81 -5.91
CA TYR A 254 22.98 5.46 -5.33
C TYR A 254 24.30 4.71 -5.62
N GLY A 255 25.13 5.20 -6.53
CA GLY A 255 26.38 4.53 -6.88
C GLY A 255 26.13 3.11 -7.44
N SER A 256 26.57 2.09 -6.72
CA SER A 256 26.39 0.68 -7.10
C SER A 256 25.01 0.10 -6.74
N ARG A 257 24.22 0.77 -5.93
CA ARG A 257 22.86 0.36 -5.59
C ARG A 257 21.95 0.55 -6.79
N LYS A 258 21.06 -0.42 -7.04
CA LYS A 258 20.04 -0.29 -8.08
C LYS A 258 18.72 0.14 -7.47
N PRO A 259 17.93 0.98 -8.15
CA PRO A 259 16.57 1.29 -7.71
C PRO A 259 15.72 0.01 -7.67
N LEU A 260 14.81 -0.05 -6.72
CA LEU A 260 13.88 -1.16 -6.55
C LEU A 260 12.80 -1.13 -7.63
N HIS A 261 12.30 0.06 -7.85
CA HIS A 261 11.17 0.36 -8.72
C HIS A 261 11.46 1.63 -9.52
N GLU A 262 10.78 1.79 -10.63
CA GLU A 262 10.90 2.97 -11.49
C GLU A 262 10.52 4.27 -10.75
N ASN A 263 9.53 4.18 -9.87
CA ASN A 263 9.03 5.29 -9.05
C ASN A 263 9.79 5.49 -7.74
N GLU A 264 10.93 4.84 -7.55
CA GLU A 264 11.76 5.10 -6.38
C GLU A 264 12.43 6.46 -6.50
N ILE A 265 12.29 7.29 -5.47
CA ILE A 265 12.83 8.66 -5.46
C ILE A 265 14.12 8.79 -4.65
N GLY A 266 14.32 7.94 -3.66
CA GLY A 266 15.52 7.97 -2.83
C GLY A 266 15.44 7.11 -1.58
N SER A 267 16.47 7.21 -0.76
CA SER A 267 16.56 6.49 0.50
C SER A 267 17.16 7.34 1.62
N ILE A 268 16.80 7.03 2.85
CA ILE A 268 17.42 7.59 4.04
C ILE A 268 17.44 6.54 5.16
N GLU A 269 18.58 6.36 5.80
CA GLU A 269 18.78 5.36 6.85
C GLU A 269 18.28 3.95 6.42
N SER A 270 17.23 3.44 7.04
CA SER A 270 16.64 2.14 6.72
C SER A 270 15.36 2.23 5.87
N PHE A 271 15.06 3.37 5.29
CA PHE A 271 13.87 3.62 4.51
C PHE A 271 14.19 3.82 3.02
N ARG A 272 13.34 3.29 2.16
CA ARG A 272 13.36 3.53 0.72
C ARG A 272 12.00 4.06 0.29
N PHE A 273 12.00 5.19 -0.42
CA PHE A 273 10.81 5.93 -0.79
C PHE A 273 10.40 5.62 -2.21
N ILE A 274 9.14 5.27 -2.36
CA ILE A 274 8.51 5.03 -3.65
C ILE A 274 7.31 5.98 -3.73
N ALA A 275 7.33 6.87 -4.74
CA ALA A 275 6.28 7.85 -4.93
C ALA A 275 5.27 7.40 -5.97
N SER A 276 3.99 7.67 -5.73
CA SER A 276 2.94 7.44 -6.71
C SER A 276 1.87 8.52 -6.60
N PRO A 277 1.39 9.07 -7.73
CA PRO A 277 0.30 10.04 -7.73
C PRO A 277 -1.05 9.42 -7.33
N GLU A 278 -1.17 8.09 -7.39
CA GLU A 278 -2.41 7.36 -7.06
C GLU A 278 -2.66 7.24 -5.54
N LEU A 279 -1.68 7.60 -4.71
CA LEU A 279 -1.80 7.62 -3.25
C LEU A 279 -2.49 8.90 -2.77
N VAL A 280 -3.74 9.06 -3.15
CA VAL A 280 -4.55 10.28 -2.99
C VAL A 280 -4.62 10.75 -1.54
N PRO A 281 -4.38 12.06 -1.27
CA PRO A 281 -4.47 12.63 0.07
C PRO A 281 -5.92 12.75 0.57
N TYR A 282 -6.07 13.00 1.86
CA TYR A 282 -7.31 13.51 2.44
C TYR A 282 -7.43 14.99 2.09
N ALA A 283 -8.21 15.30 1.06
CA ALA A 283 -8.41 16.67 0.60
C ALA A 283 -9.01 17.54 1.71
N ASN A 284 -8.36 18.67 2.00
CA ASN A 284 -8.77 19.64 3.01
C ASN A 284 -8.98 19.05 4.41
N GLY A 285 -8.34 17.92 4.72
CA GLY A 285 -8.53 17.21 5.99
C GLY A 285 -7.75 17.78 7.17
N GLY A 286 -6.76 18.63 6.94
CA GLY A 286 -5.86 19.15 7.96
C GLY A 286 -6.28 20.49 8.56
N ALA A 287 -5.34 21.18 9.18
CA ALA A 287 -5.55 22.48 9.81
C ALA A 287 -5.97 23.57 8.79
N ALA A 288 -6.45 24.70 9.28
CA ALA A 288 -7.02 25.77 8.45
C ALA A 288 -6.01 26.29 7.41
N ALA A 289 -6.31 26.15 6.12
CA ALA A 289 -5.45 26.58 5.01
C ALA A 289 -5.17 28.09 5.01
N ALA A 290 -6.11 28.91 5.48
CA ALA A 290 -5.93 30.35 5.61
C ALA A 290 -4.79 30.74 6.57
N THR A 291 -4.48 29.89 7.55
CA THR A 291 -3.38 30.09 8.50
C THR A 291 -2.08 29.48 8.00
N TYR A 292 -2.17 28.37 7.27
CA TYR A 292 -1.02 27.58 6.81
C TYR A 292 -0.90 27.59 5.29
N THR A 293 -0.73 28.78 4.72
CA THR A 293 -0.70 29.04 3.26
C THR A 293 0.48 28.40 2.53
N ALA A 294 1.50 27.93 3.26
CA ALA A 294 2.67 27.25 2.71
C ALA A 294 2.43 25.75 2.39
N PHE A 295 1.23 25.26 2.65
CA PHE A 295 0.89 23.85 2.41
C PHE A 295 -0.11 23.69 1.27
N GLU A 296 -0.05 22.53 0.64
CA GLU A 296 -0.98 22.18 -0.44
C GLU A 296 -2.43 22.06 0.06
N THR A 297 -3.36 22.55 -0.77
CA THR A 297 -4.80 22.54 -0.51
C THR A 297 -5.58 22.26 -1.80
N SER A 298 -6.71 21.58 -1.69
CA SER A 298 -7.62 21.33 -2.80
C SER A 298 -8.71 22.39 -2.96
N GLY A 299 -8.43 23.64 -2.54
CA GLY A 299 -9.35 24.78 -2.66
C GLY A 299 -10.42 24.86 -1.56
N GLY A 300 -10.30 24.07 -0.49
CA GLY A 300 -11.20 24.10 0.67
C GLY A 300 -10.62 24.88 1.84
N THR A 301 -11.20 24.69 3.03
CA THR A 301 -10.84 25.40 4.26
C THR A 301 -9.64 24.81 5.00
N GLY A 302 -9.25 23.58 4.70
CA GLY A 302 -8.13 22.87 5.32
C GLY A 302 -7.00 22.59 4.34
N ILE A 303 -5.82 22.30 4.87
CA ILE A 303 -4.70 21.78 4.06
C ILE A 303 -4.92 20.31 3.71
N ASN A 304 -4.30 19.84 2.66
CA ASN A 304 -4.32 18.43 2.29
C ASN A 304 -3.45 17.61 3.25
N VAL A 305 -3.94 16.44 3.63
CA VAL A 305 -3.21 15.51 4.49
C VAL A 305 -2.85 14.25 3.72
N TYR A 306 -1.57 13.98 3.65
CA TYR A 306 -1.00 12.88 2.89
C TYR A 306 -0.69 11.70 3.81
N PRO A 307 -1.32 10.53 3.60
CA PRO A 307 -0.94 9.32 4.30
C PRO A 307 0.34 8.74 3.66
N VAL A 308 1.39 8.65 4.44
CA VAL A 308 2.65 7.98 4.08
C VAL A 308 2.65 6.61 4.72
N VAL A 309 2.70 5.58 3.89
CA VAL A 309 2.61 4.19 4.33
C VAL A 309 4.01 3.60 4.45
N VAL A 310 4.36 3.17 5.66
CA VAL A 310 5.63 2.48 5.95
C VAL A 310 5.35 1.01 6.19
N THR A 311 6.02 0.13 5.47
CA THR A 311 5.76 -1.31 5.54
C THR A 311 7.01 -2.14 5.84
N GLY A 312 6.85 -3.10 6.75
CA GLY A 312 7.76 -4.22 6.92
C GLY A 312 7.35 -5.40 6.05
N GLN A 313 8.11 -6.47 6.14
CA GLN A 313 7.83 -7.72 5.44
C GLN A 313 6.54 -8.35 5.98
N GLU A 314 5.69 -8.88 5.08
CA GLU A 314 4.44 -9.58 5.43
C GLU A 314 3.41 -8.72 6.20
N ALA A 315 3.47 -7.40 6.07
CA ALA A 315 2.55 -6.51 6.77
C ALA A 315 1.13 -6.57 6.21
N TYR A 316 0.98 -6.72 4.91
CA TYR A 316 -0.30 -6.88 4.21
C TYR A 316 -0.20 -7.92 3.11
N GLY A 317 -1.34 -8.38 2.64
CA GLY A 317 -1.43 -9.38 1.60
C GLY A 317 -2.52 -9.08 0.59
N THR A 318 -2.30 -9.56 -0.63
CA THR A 318 -3.25 -9.50 -1.73
C THR A 318 -3.64 -10.89 -2.17
N VAL A 319 -4.89 -11.06 -2.55
CA VAL A 319 -5.44 -12.33 -3.01
C VAL A 319 -6.00 -12.15 -4.41
N ALA A 320 -5.62 -13.04 -5.31
CA ALA A 320 -6.17 -13.13 -6.65
C ALA A 320 -6.64 -14.56 -6.95
N LEU A 321 -7.59 -14.70 -7.84
CA LEU A 321 -8.04 -16.01 -8.30
C LEU A 321 -7.01 -16.63 -9.22
N ARG A 322 -6.62 -17.90 -9.00
CA ARG A 322 -5.70 -18.63 -9.86
C ARG A 322 -6.40 -19.21 -11.10
N GLY A 323 -5.76 -19.15 -12.26
CA GLY A 323 -6.16 -19.82 -13.49
C GLY A 323 -6.40 -18.86 -14.66
N SER A 324 -6.74 -19.41 -15.83
CA SER A 324 -6.92 -18.66 -17.08
C SER A 324 -8.01 -17.57 -17.03
N ASN A 325 -8.94 -17.68 -16.10
CA ASN A 325 -10.00 -16.68 -15.89
C ASN A 325 -9.78 -15.80 -14.65
N ALA A 326 -8.54 -15.74 -14.12
CA ALA A 326 -8.21 -14.77 -13.10
C ALA A 326 -8.44 -13.33 -13.60
N PHE A 327 -8.17 -13.17 -14.89
CA PHE A 327 -8.45 -11.99 -15.69
C PHE A 327 -9.18 -12.45 -16.94
N ASP A 328 -10.41 -12.01 -17.14
CA ASP A 328 -11.25 -12.36 -18.28
C ASP A 328 -11.47 -11.10 -19.11
N LEU A 329 -10.69 -10.98 -20.18
CA LEU A 329 -10.85 -9.94 -21.20
C LEU A 329 -11.92 -10.41 -22.19
N SER A 330 -12.97 -9.65 -22.35
CA SER A 330 -14.03 -9.87 -23.32
C SER A 330 -14.00 -8.79 -24.39
N VAL A 331 -13.84 -9.20 -25.63
CA VAL A 331 -13.89 -8.31 -26.79
C VAL A 331 -15.01 -8.81 -27.69
N ILE A 332 -16.00 -7.97 -27.92
CA ILE A 332 -17.09 -8.21 -28.87
C ILE A 332 -16.92 -7.20 -30.01
N PRO A 333 -16.45 -7.64 -31.18
CA PRO A 333 -16.25 -6.73 -32.31
C PRO A 333 -17.58 -6.22 -32.86
N VAL A 334 -17.52 -5.09 -33.52
CA VAL A 334 -18.64 -4.55 -34.30
C VAL A 334 -19.04 -5.57 -35.38
N GLY A 335 -20.33 -5.59 -35.76
CA GLY A 335 -20.87 -6.56 -36.69
C GLY A 335 -21.41 -7.84 -36.05
N THR A 336 -21.17 -8.06 -34.74
CA THR A 336 -21.76 -9.16 -33.99
C THR A 336 -23.24 -8.87 -33.72
N LYS A 337 -24.13 -9.65 -34.37
CA LYS A 337 -25.57 -9.46 -34.27
C LYS A 337 -26.16 -10.29 -33.15
N ASP A 338 -26.93 -9.66 -32.30
CA ASP A 338 -27.69 -10.33 -31.26
C ASP A 338 -29.08 -9.72 -31.10
N LYS A 339 -29.91 -10.26 -30.21
CA LYS A 339 -31.28 -9.79 -29.97
C LYS A 339 -31.35 -8.34 -29.47
N SER A 340 -30.32 -7.85 -28.79
CA SER A 340 -30.24 -6.48 -28.25
C SER A 340 -29.68 -5.48 -29.27
N ASP A 341 -28.89 -5.97 -30.24
CA ASP A 341 -28.31 -5.20 -31.34
C ASP A 341 -28.41 -5.99 -32.66
N PRO A 342 -29.61 -5.99 -33.31
CA PRO A 342 -29.86 -6.78 -34.53
C PRO A 342 -29.03 -6.35 -35.73
N LEU A 343 -28.59 -5.09 -35.77
CA LEU A 343 -27.77 -4.55 -36.84
C LEU A 343 -26.27 -4.71 -36.58
N GLY A 344 -25.88 -5.00 -35.34
CA GLY A 344 -24.47 -5.15 -34.95
C GLY A 344 -23.67 -3.85 -34.95
N GLN A 345 -24.30 -2.73 -34.57
CA GLN A 345 -23.72 -1.39 -34.60
C GLN A 345 -22.81 -1.09 -33.43
N LYS A 346 -22.77 -1.96 -32.40
CA LYS A 346 -22.02 -1.75 -31.18
C LYS A 346 -20.97 -2.83 -30.98
N GLY A 347 -19.73 -2.39 -30.71
CA GLY A 347 -18.68 -3.25 -30.17
C GLY A 347 -18.48 -2.98 -28.69
N TYR A 348 -17.93 -3.95 -27.96
CA TYR A 348 -17.65 -3.86 -26.54
C TYR A 348 -16.28 -4.40 -26.23
N VAL A 349 -15.53 -3.68 -25.40
CA VAL A 349 -14.28 -4.14 -24.80
C VAL A 349 -14.43 -4.04 -23.30
N GLY A 350 -14.25 -5.13 -22.59
CA GLY A 350 -14.39 -5.13 -21.15
C GLY A 350 -13.57 -6.23 -20.49
N ALA A 351 -13.39 -6.08 -19.21
CA ALA A 351 -12.71 -7.11 -18.43
C ALA A 351 -13.34 -7.25 -17.06
N LYS A 352 -13.26 -8.46 -16.52
CA LYS A 352 -13.61 -8.75 -15.14
C LYS A 352 -12.49 -9.54 -14.48
N PHE A 353 -12.27 -9.28 -13.19
CA PHE A 353 -11.25 -9.95 -12.40
C PHE A 353 -11.68 -10.04 -10.94
N TYR A 354 -11.00 -10.91 -10.20
CA TYR A 354 -11.20 -11.06 -8.78
C TYR A 354 -9.97 -10.56 -8.03
N ALA A 355 -10.17 -9.69 -7.07
CA ALA A 355 -9.12 -9.19 -6.20
C ALA A 355 -9.66 -8.93 -4.80
N SER A 356 -8.80 -9.00 -3.83
CA SER A 356 -9.02 -8.49 -2.48
C SER A 356 -7.69 -8.33 -1.77
N SER A 357 -7.66 -7.48 -0.77
CA SER A 357 -6.49 -7.24 0.06
C SER A 357 -6.85 -7.16 1.54
N ALA A 358 -5.89 -7.40 2.39
CA ALA A 358 -6.04 -7.20 3.82
C ALA A 358 -4.71 -6.89 4.48
N VAL A 359 -4.78 -6.13 5.57
CA VAL A 359 -3.66 -5.95 6.49
C VAL A 359 -3.52 -7.21 7.33
N LEU A 360 -2.39 -7.90 7.21
CA LEU A 360 -2.11 -9.16 7.91
C LEU A 360 -1.58 -8.91 9.32
N ASN A 361 -0.74 -7.88 9.47
CA ASN A 361 -0.19 -7.50 10.76
C ASN A 361 -0.14 -5.97 10.89
N GLN A 362 -1.05 -5.43 11.69
CA GLN A 362 -1.16 -3.99 11.95
C GLN A 362 0.10 -3.38 12.59
N GLN A 363 0.87 -4.18 13.33
CA GLN A 363 2.07 -3.71 14.03
C GLN A 363 3.32 -3.69 13.15
N TRP A 364 3.28 -4.36 11.98
CA TRP A 364 4.40 -4.41 11.03
C TRP A 364 4.30 -3.39 9.92
N MET A 365 3.30 -2.55 9.99
CA MET A 365 3.14 -1.38 9.15
C MET A 365 2.77 -0.17 9.98
N ALA A 366 2.98 1.01 9.42
CA ALA A 366 2.59 2.27 10.03
C ALA A 366 2.10 3.22 8.95
N VAL A 367 1.13 4.07 9.29
CA VAL A 367 0.66 5.15 8.43
C VAL A 367 0.99 6.47 9.09
N ILE A 368 1.73 7.33 8.41
CA ILE A 368 2.10 8.67 8.90
C ILE A 368 1.24 9.68 8.17
N PHE A 369 0.52 10.50 8.91
CA PHE A 369 -0.26 11.60 8.36
C PHE A 369 0.56 12.89 8.41
N THR A 370 0.77 13.52 7.25
CA THR A 370 1.60 14.70 7.07
C THR A 370 0.98 15.70 6.09
N GLY A 371 1.33 16.98 6.21
CA GLY A 371 1.12 17.95 5.16
C GLY A 371 2.23 17.88 4.11
N ALA A 372 2.02 18.45 2.95
CA ALA A 372 3.05 18.68 1.93
C ALA A 372 3.21 20.16 1.69
N SER A 373 4.45 20.61 1.58
CA SER A 373 4.77 22.01 1.31
C SER A 373 4.37 22.39 -0.12
N LYS A 374 3.75 23.57 -0.27
CA LYS A 374 3.43 24.13 -1.56
C LYS A 374 4.71 24.64 -2.25
N LEU A 375 4.90 24.24 -3.50
CA LEU A 375 6.02 24.68 -4.35
C LEU A 375 5.72 26.00 -5.04
#